data_49cdfa368a441c00930e3a7e9cf8063b
#
_entry.id   49cdfa368a441c00930e3a7e9cf8063b
#
_cell.length_a   1.000
_cell.length_b   1.000
_cell.length_c   1.000
_cell.angle_alpha   90.00
_cell.angle_beta   90.00
_cell.angle_gamma   90.00
#
_symmetry.space_group_name_H-M   'P 1'
#
loop_
_entity.id
_entity.type
_entity.pdbx_description
1 polymer ?
#
loop_
_entity_poly.entity_id
_entity_poly.type
_entity_poly.pdbx_seq_one_letter_code
_entity_poly.pdbx_strand_id
1 'polypeptide(L)'
;SFARSQGLLAMEAMWTRYLPQSTILRALLESGDLGQPELFAAQFCTDNRAVKRLWTTVGGGTLFDMGIYTLAMAQQILGNPSTISSSGIVGAHGIEQELSVSLGYESGARAHLLISGIATLPQVASCSFEKAQVSLHAPFFVPSAITIGTKDFYPDETTWKDTTGIQGHEGLAYQATWFADYVAQGLVESPVHPHEDVVATLRVMEEILESLSTT
;
A
#
# COMPACT_ATOMS: atom_id res chain seq x y z
N SER A 1 8.07 22.53 4.34
CA SER A 1 8.26 21.83 5.63
C SER A 1 9.53 22.32 6.33
N PHE A 2 9.62 22.15 7.65
CA PHE A 2 10.79 22.56 8.44
C PHE A 2 12.07 21.83 7.98
N ALA A 3 12.00 20.51 7.77
CA ALA A 3 13.14 19.72 7.30
C ALA A 3 13.72 20.28 5.98
N ARG A 4 12.85 20.56 5.00
CA ARG A 4 13.27 21.15 3.71
C ARG A 4 13.97 22.51 3.88
N SER A 5 13.49 23.37 4.81
CA SER A 5 14.14 24.66 5.09
C SER A 5 15.52 24.53 5.75
N GLN A 6 15.82 23.37 6.32
CA GLN A 6 17.12 23.05 6.91
C GLN A 6 18.01 22.22 5.97
N GLY A 7 17.57 21.92 4.74
CA GLY A 7 18.28 21.06 3.81
C GLY A 7 18.41 19.60 4.30
N LEU A 8 17.47 19.16 5.13
CA LEU A 8 17.47 17.80 5.71
C LEU A 8 16.46 16.92 4.99
N LEU A 9 16.83 15.64 4.78
CA LEU A 9 15.92 14.62 4.31
C LEU A 9 14.86 14.32 5.37
N ALA A 10 13.60 14.43 4.98
CA ALA A 10 12.48 13.83 5.71
C ALA A 10 11.78 12.82 4.78
N MET A 11 11.56 11.62 5.26
CA MET A 11 11.00 10.52 4.48
C MET A 11 10.01 9.74 5.33
N GLU A 12 8.83 9.46 4.76
CA GLU A 12 7.87 8.55 5.38
C GLU A 12 8.44 7.13 5.42
N ALA A 13 8.24 6.45 6.55
CA ALA A 13 8.71 5.10 6.77
C ALA A 13 7.84 4.03 6.07
N MET A 14 7.34 4.32 4.88
CA MET A 14 6.56 3.37 4.06
C MET A 14 7.50 2.39 3.35
N TRP A 15 8.07 1.48 4.11
CA TRP A 15 9.12 0.56 3.67
C TRP A 15 8.74 -0.33 2.49
N THR A 16 7.44 -0.61 2.31
CA THR A 16 6.94 -1.38 1.17
C THR A 16 7.25 -0.74 -0.19
N ARG A 17 7.39 0.59 -0.24
CA ARG A 17 7.79 1.31 -1.46
C ARG A 17 9.23 1.01 -1.91
N TYR A 18 10.05 0.48 -1.00
CA TYR A 18 11.48 0.24 -1.19
C TYR A 18 11.84 -1.24 -1.34
N LEU A 19 10.86 -2.14 -1.26
CA LEU A 19 11.04 -3.56 -1.46
C LEU A 19 11.41 -3.89 -2.91
N PRO A 20 12.18 -4.96 -3.16
CA PRO A 20 12.56 -5.36 -4.52
C PRO A 20 11.38 -5.53 -5.46
N GLN A 21 10.30 -6.23 -5.05
CA GLN A 21 9.10 -6.39 -5.87
C GLN A 21 8.39 -5.05 -6.18
N SER A 22 8.44 -4.08 -5.27
CA SER A 22 7.88 -2.74 -5.51
C SER A 22 8.74 -1.93 -6.48
N THR A 23 10.05 -2.16 -6.50
CA THR A 23 10.96 -1.57 -7.49
C THR A 23 10.68 -2.14 -8.89
N ILE A 24 10.45 -3.46 -9.00
CA ILE A 24 10.05 -4.11 -10.26
C ILE A 24 8.70 -3.56 -10.72
N LEU A 25 7.72 -3.50 -9.83
CA LEU A 25 6.39 -2.94 -10.16
C LEU A 25 6.51 -1.51 -10.68
N ARG A 26 7.30 -0.65 -10.02
CA ARG A 26 7.51 0.73 -10.46
C ARG A 26 8.13 0.78 -11.86
N ALA A 27 9.15 -0.01 -12.14
CA ALA A 27 9.76 -0.07 -13.48
C ALA A 27 8.77 -0.52 -14.56
N LEU A 28 7.88 -1.47 -14.23
CA LEU A 28 6.81 -1.91 -15.14
C LEU A 28 5.76 -0.82 -15.39
N LEU A 29 5.40 -0.03 -14.38
CA LEU A 29 4.49 1.11 -14.53
C LEU A 29 5.12 2.21 -15.40
N GLU A 30 6.40 2.51 -15.17
CA GLU A 30 7.16 3.52 -15.91
C GLU A 30 7.38 3.13 -17.37
N SER A 31 7.55 1.83 -17.69
CA SER A 31 7.70 1.37 -19.07
C SER A 31 6.42 1.54 -19.92
N GLY A 32 5.25 1.54 -19.29
CA GLY A 32 3.95 1.55 -19.98
C GLY A 32 3.59 0.24 -20.68
N ASP A 33 4.39 -0.81 -20.54
CA ASP A 33 4.17 -2.10 -21.22
C ASP A 33 2.88 -2.79 -20.76
N LEU A 34 2.46 -2.56 -19.52
CA LEU A 34 1.23 -3.12 -18.96
C LEU A 34 -0.04 -2.44 -19.52
N GLY A 35 0.06 -1.24 -20.10
CA GLY A 35 -1.07 -0.37 -20.41
C GLY A 35 -1.63 0.32 -19.15
N GLN A 36 -2.82 0.91 -19.26
CA GLN A 36 -3.46 1.60 -18.13
C GLN A 36 -3.97 0.60 -17.09
N PRO A 37 -3.86 0.90 -15.79
CA PRO A 37 -4.49 0.09 -14.75
C PRO A 37 -6.02 0.23 -14.80
N GLU A 38 -6.73 -0.89 -14.58
CA GLU A 38 -8.19 -0.98 -14.67
C GLU A 38 -8.83 -1.28 -13.32
N LEU A 39 -8.30 -2.29 -12.63
CA LEU A 39 -8.86 -2.77 -11.36
C LEU A 39 -7.75 -3.23 -10.42
N PHE A 40 -7.72 -2.67 -9.23
CA PHE A 40 -6.82 -3.07 -8.15
C PHE A 40 -7.60 -3.71 -7.01
N ALA A 41 -7.07 -4.77 -6.44
CA ALA A 41 -7.58 -5.38 -5.23
C ALA A 41 -6.44 -5.70 -4.27
N ALA A 42 -6.62 -5.38 -2.99
CA ALA A 42 -5.67 -5.75 -1.94
C ALA A 42 -6.40 -6.08 -0.65
N GLN A 43 -5.80 -7.00 0.11
CA GLN A 43 -6.30 -7.33 1.44
C GLN A 43 -5.16 -7.44 2.44
N PHE A 44 -5.39 -6.86 3.62
CA PHE A 44 -4.54 -7.03 4.78
C PHE A 44 -5.42 -7.38 5.99
N CYS A 45 -5.56 -8.66 6.24
CA CYS A 45 -6.40 -9.20 7.29
C CYS A 45 -5.56 -10.11 8.19
N THR A 46 -5.46 -9.75 9.46
CA THR A 46 -4.74 -10.54 10.48
C THR A 46 -5.47 -10.41 11.81
N ASP A 47 -5.74 -11.51 12.48
CA ASP A 47 -6.34 -11.46 13.81
C ASP A 47 -5.34 -10.91 14.85
N ASN A 48 -5.52 -9.67 15.17
CA ASN A 48 -4.70 -8.88 16.10
C ASN A 48 -5.45 -8.53 17.41
N ARG A 49 -6.52 -9.26 17.76
CA ARG A 49 -7.30 -8.97 18.97
C ARG A 49 -6.46 -8.92 20.24
N ALA A 50 -5.37 -9.68 20.30
CA ALA A 50 -4.43 -9.68 21.41
C ALA A 50 -3.46 -8.48 21.44
N VAL A 51 -3.34 -7.73 20.36
CA VAL A 51 -2.38 -6.62 20.19
C VAL A 51 -2.98 -5.33 20.76
N LYS A 52 -2.80 -5.11 22.05
CA LYS A 52 -3.45 -4.01 22.80
C LYS A 52 -3.28 -2.62 22.17
N ARG A 53 -2.11 -2.31 21.56
CA ARG A 53 -1.83 -1.00 20.97
C ARG A 53 -2.79 -0.63 19.83
N LEU A 54 -3.33 -1.63 19.13
CA LEU A 54 -4.27 -1.40 18.02
C LEU A 54 -5.65 -0.94 18.46
N TRP A 55 -6.00 -1.22 19.73
CA TRP A 55 -7.32 -0.96 20.28
C TRP A 55 -7.32 0.24 21.21
N THR A 56 -6.44 1.20 20.94
CA THR A 56 -6.35 2.46 21.71
C THR A 56 -6.79 3.64 20.85
N THR A 57 -7.38 4.66 21.49
CA THR A 57 -7.86 5.86 20.81
C THR A 57 -6.73 6.77 20.30
N VAL A 58 -5.50 6.55 20.74
CA VAL A 58 -4.34 7.34 20.32
C VAL A 58 -3.40 6.45 19.52
N GLY A 59 -3.36 6.65 18.21
CA GLY A 59 -2.49 5.92 17.30
C GLY A 59 -2.83 4.45 17.12
N GLY A 60 -4.03 4.01 17.52
CA GLY A 60 -4.58 2.69 17.23
C GLY A 60 -5.41 2.71 15.96
N GLY A 61 -6.06 1.57 15.69
CA GLY A 61 -6.92 1.37 14.52
C GLY A 61 -6.30 0.48 13.44
N THR A 62 -7.17 -0.25 12.80
CA THR A 62 -6.81 -1.20 11.74
C THR A 62 -6.36 -0.48 10.47
N LEU A 63 -6.95 0.69 10.19
CA LEU A 63 -6.62 1.50 9.03
C LEU A 63 -5.18 2.01 9.07
N PHE A 64 -4.74 2.55 10.23
CA PHE A 64 -3.39 3.09 10.40
C PHE A 64 -2.31 2.01 10.46
N ASP A 65 -2.60 0.83 11.01
CA ASP A 65 -1.61 -0.24 11.18
C ASP A 65 -1.50 -1.14 9.93
N MET A 66 -2.59 -1.42 9.25
CA MET A 66 -2.68 -2.36 8.14
C MET A 66 -3.20 -1.72 6.86
N GLY A 67 -4.23 -0.88 6.95
CA GLY A 67 -4.87 -0.25 5.79
C GLY A 67 -3.93 0.67 5.02
N ILE A 68 -3.02 1.33 5.71
CA ILE A 68 -2.01 2.19 5.09
C ILE A 68 -1.20 1.47 4.00
N TYR A 69 -0.91 0.18 4.16
CA TYR A 69 -0.17 -0.61 3.16
C TYR A 69 -0.98 -0.84 1.89
N THR A 70 -2.27 -1.15 2.03
CA THR A 70 -3.16 -1.35 0.88
C THR A 70 -3.40 -0.04 0.14
N LEU A 71 -3.58 1.07 0.85
CA LEU A 71 -3.75 2.42 0.29
C LEU A 71 -2.48 2.92 -0.40
N ALA A 72 -1.31 2.76 0.23
CA ALA A 72 -0.05 3.15 -0.38
C ALA A 72 0.24 2.38 -1.66
N MET A 73 -0.15 1.10 -1.74
CA MET A 73 -0.01 0.30 -2.95
C MET A 73 -1.01 0.75 -4.03
N ALA A 74 -2.27 0.99 -3.67
CA ALA A 74 -3.27 1.54 -4.59
C ALA A 74 -2.79 2.90 -5.17
N GLN A 75 -2.29 3.79 -4.32
CA GLN A 75 -1.75 5.09 -4.75
C GLN A 75 -0.55 4.95 -5.69
N GLN A 76 0.35 3.98 -5.44
CA GLN A 76 1.49 3.73 -6.31
C GLN A 76 1.08 3.34 -7.73
N ILE A 77 -0.02 2.61 -7.88
CA ILE A 77 -0.48 2.05 -9.16
C ILE A 77 -1.47 2.99 -9.85
N LEU A 78 -2.38 3.60 -9.09
CA LEU A 78 -3.55 4.31 -9.62
C LEU A 78 -3.52 5.82 -9.37
N GLY A 79 -2.58 6.30 -8.54
CA GLY A 79 -2.57 7.70 -8.09
C GLY A 79 -3.61 7.97 -7.00
N ASN A 80 -4.13 9.21 -6.96
CA ASN A 80 -5.09 9.64 -5.96
C ASN A 80 -6.52 9.35 -6.42
N PRO A 81 -7.39 8.79 -5.56
CA PRO A 81 -8.78 8.54 -5.90
C PRO A 81 -9.59 9.84 -6.01
N SER A 82 -10.62 9.82 -6.85
CA SER A 82 -11.61 10.90 -6.98
C SER A 82 -12.89 10.62 -6.20
N THR A 83 -13.15 9.37 -5.84
CA THR A 83 -14.29 8.97 -5.01
C THR A 83 -13.90 7.90 -4.02
N ILE A 84 -14.43 8.00 -2.81
CA ILE A 84 -14.17 7.07 -1.70
C ILE A 84 -15.52 6.60 -1.15
N SER A 85 -15.64 5.30 -0.92
CA SER A 85 -16.77 4.68 -0.22
C SER A 85 -16.23 3.61 0.72
N SER A 86 -16.65 3.64 1.97
CA SER A 86 -16.24 2.65 2.95
C SER A 86 -17.40 2.14 3.78
N SER A 87 -17.25 0.94 4.29
CA SER A 87 -18.12 0.32 5.29
C SER A 87 -17.28 -0.57 6.19
N GLY A 88 -17.73 -0.83 7.40
CA GLY A 88 -16.91 -1.66 8.29
C GLY A 88 -17.52 -1.88 9.65
N ILE A 89 -16.75 -2.55 10.51
CA ILE A 89 -17.07 -2.79 11.90
C ILE A 89 -16.27 -1.82 12.77
N VAL A 90 -16.97 -0.99 13.49
CA VAL A 90 -16.38 -0.08 14.49
C VAL A 90 -16.64 -0.65 15.88
N GLY A 91 -15.58 -0.87 16.63
CA GLY A 91 -15.64 -1.41 17.98
C GLY A 91 -15.84 -0.35 19.04
N ALA A 92 -15.63 -0.76 20.30
CA ALA A 92 -15.69 0.15 21.44
C ALA A 92 -14.70 1.32 21.25
N HIS A 93 -15.07 2.49 21.76
CA HIS A 93 -14.27 3.71 21.65
C HIS A 93 -14.07 4.27 20.23
N GLY A 94 -14.89 3.85 19.25
CA GLY A 94 -14.83 4.36 17.89
C GLY A 94 -13.61 3.88 17.09
N ILE A 95 -13.01 2.74 17.47
CA ILE A 95 -11.86 2.16 16.79
C ILE A 95 -12.35 1.17 15.74
N GLU A 96 -11.97 1.38 14.50
CA GLU A 96 -12.32 0.51 13.40
C GLU A 96 -11.55 -0.82 13.49
N GLN A 97 -12.29 -1.92 13.32
CA GLN A 97 -11.82 -3.29 13.46
C GLN A 97 -11.75 -4.00 12.12
N GLU A 98 -12.64 -3.65 11.21
CA GLU A 98 -12.72 -4.19 9.86
C GLU A 98 -13.25 -3.12 8.90
N LEU A 99 -12.71 -3.08 7.70
CA LEU A 99 -13.04 -2.11 6.67
C LEU A 99 -13.09 -2.77 5.29
N SER A 100 -14.15 -2.46 4.55
CA SER A 100 -14.24 -2.63 3.10
C SER A 100 -14.22 -1.23 2.47
N VAL A 101 -13.22 -0.96 1.63
CA VAL A 101 -13.03 0.34 0.99
C VAL A 101 -13.07 0.17 -0.52
N SER A 102 -13.87 1.02 -1.18
CA SER A 102 -13.93 1.13 -2.64
C SER A 102 -13.47 2.53 -3.06
N LEU A 103 -12.49 2.59 -3.95
CA LEU A 103 -11.94 3.82 -4.49
C LEU A 103 -12.23 3.89 -5.99
N GLY A 104 -12.66 5.05 -6.46
CA GLY A 104 -12.84 5.33 -7.89
C GLY A 104 -11.85 6.41 -8.34
N TYR A 105 -11.44 6.34 -9.61
CA TYR A 105 -10.45 7.23 -10.20
C TYR A 105 -10.99 7.91 -11.45
N GLU A 106 -10.50 9.11 -11.78
CA GLU A 106 -10.92 9.84 -12.99
C GLU A 106 -10.67 9.06 -14.28
N SER A 107 -9.65 8.19 -14.29
CA SER A 107 -9.37 7.28 -15.41
C SER A 107 -10.46 6.23 -15.66
N GLY A 108 -11.41 6.06 -14.73
CA GLY A 108 -12.38 4.97 -14.70
C GLY A 108 -11.90 3.72 -13.97
N ALA A 109 -10.63 3.66 -13.58
CA ALA A 109 -10.11 2.56 -12.77
C ALA A 109 -10.79 2.50 -11.39
N ARG A 110 -10.70 1.35 -10.74
CA ARG A 110 -11.26 1.12 -9.39
C ARG A 110 -10.27 0.37 -8.52
N ALA A 111 -10.36 0.60 -7.21
CA ALA A 111 -9.68 -0.23 -6.21
C ALA A 111 -10.66 -0.73 -5.16
N HIS A 112 -10.46 -1.97 -4.71
CA HIS A 112 -11.19 -2.60 -3.61
C HIS A 112 -10.20 -3.10 -2.56
N LEU A 113 -10.36 -2.61 -1.34
CA LEU A 113 -9.46 -2.92 -0.24
C LEU A 113 -10.25 -3.59 0.88
N LEU A 114 -9.73 -4.68 1.41
CA LEU A 114 -10.26 -5.36 2.58
C LEU A 114 -9.22 -5.36 3.70
N ILE A 115 -9.58 -4.80 4.85
CA ILE A 115 -8.67 -4.61 5.96
C ILE A 115 -9.35 -5.13 7.22
N SER A 116 -8.72 -6.02 7.98
CA SER A 116 -9.31 -6.55 9.19
C SER A 116 -8.26 -6.84 10.27
N GLY A 117 -8.48 -6.31 11.47
CA GLY A 117 -7.74 -6.64 12.69
C GLY A 117 -8.37 -7.77 13.50
N ILE A 118 -9.49 -8.33 13.03
CA ILE A 118 -10.26 -9.36 13.75
C ILE A 118 -10.48 -10.65 12.94
N ALA A 119 -10.01 -10.69 11.69
CA ALA A 119 -10.09 -11.86 10.82
C ALA A 119 -8.76 -12.05 10.09
N THR A 120 -8.48 -13.27 9.64
CA THR A 120 -7.25 -13.60 8.91
C THR A 120 -7.58 -14.11 7.51
N LEU A 121 -6.97 -13.46 6.50
CA LEU A 121 -6.96 -13.86 5.10
C LEU A 121 -5.53 -13.74 4.54
N PRO A 122 -5.22 -14.36 3.39
CA PRO A 122 -3.94 -14.12 2.73
C PRO A 122 -3.74 -12.63 2.42
N GLN A 123 -2.58 -12.07 2.79
CA GLN A 123 -2.26 -10.67 2.55
C GLN A 123 -1.70 -10.50 1.13
N VAL A 124 -2.57 -10.39 0.15
CA VAL A 124 -2.23 -10.29 -1.28
C VAL A 124 -2.64 -8.95 -1.87
N ALA A 125 -2.00 -8.58 -2.98
CA ALA A 125 -2.43 -7.45 -3.80
C ALA A 125 -2.32 -7.82 -5.27
N SER A 126 -3.28 -7.38 -6.09
CA SER A 126 -3.28 -7.64 -7.53
C SER A 126 -3.90 -6.47 -8.30
N CYS A 127 -3.43 -6.31 -9.54
CA CYS A 127 -3.95 -5.30 -10.46
C CYS A 127 -4.14 -5.88 -11.85
N SER A 128 -5.32 -5.66 -12.44
CA SER A 128 -5.54 -5.81 -13.87
C SER A 128 -5.16 -4.53 -14.59
N PHE A 129 -4.42 -4.67 -15.66
CA PHE A 129 -4.07 -3.62 -16.60
C PHE A 129 -4.70 -3.92 -17.96
N GLU A 130 -4.64 -2.99 -18.90
CA GLU A 130 -5.17 -3.20 -20.28
C GLU A 130 -4.56 -4.43 -20.95
N LYS A 131 -3.26 -4.72 -20.74
CA LYS A 131 -2.51 -5.75 -21.46
C LYS A 131 -2.06 -6.94 -20.61
N ALA A 132 -2.11 -6.83 -19.28
CA ALA A 132 -1.57 -7.84 -18.37
C ALA A 132 -2.30 -7.81 -17.03
N GLN A 133 -2.02 -8.80 -16.19
CA GLN A 133 -2.32 -8.78 -14.77
C GLN A 133 -1.02 -8.89 -13.96
N VAL A 134 -1.00 -8.25 -12.79
CA VAL A 134 0.12 -8.30 -11.86
C VAL A 134 -0.38 -8.74 -10.49
N SER A 135 0.31 -9.68 -9.86
CA SER A 135 0.00 -10.16 -8.51
C SER A 135 1.23 -10.06 -7.60
N LEU A 136 1.07 -9.45 -6.45
CA LEU A 136 2.03 -9.43 -5.36
C LEU A 136 1.65 -10.54 -4.36
N HIS A 137 2.57 -11.47 -4.13
CA HIS A 137 2.31 -12.66 -3.32
C HIS A 137 2.25 -12.33 -1.83
N ALA A 138 1.56 -13.18 -1.10
CA ALA A 138 1.41 -13.07 0.35
C ALA A 138 2.73 -13.34 1.10
N PRO A 139 3.05 -12.53 2.10
CA PRO A 139 2.47 -11.23 2.42
C PRO A 139 3.05 -10.13 1.50
N PHE A 140 2.20 -9.39 0.81
CA PHE A 140 2.64 -8.43 -0.22
C PHE A 140 3.50 -7.28 0.32
N PHE A 141 3.40 -6.98 1.60
CA PHE A 141 4.07 -5.87 2.29
C PHE A 141 5.46 -6.22 2.86
N VAL A 142 5.94 -7.46 2.69
CA VAL A 142 7.30 -7.91 3.04
C VAL A 142 8.01 -8.43 1.78
N PRO A 143 9.34 -8.70 1.81
CA PRO A 143 10.01 -9.34 0.68
C PRO A 143 9.29 -10.62 0.27
N SER A 144 8.83 -10.68 -0.98
CA SER A 144 7.98 -11.76 -1.46
C SER A 144 8.22 -12.05 -2.96
N ALA A 145 7.18 -12.22 -3.74
CA ALA A 145 7.24 -12.44 -5.17
C ALA A 145 6.26 -11.52 -5.90
N ILE A 146 6.54 -11.28 -7.18
CA ILE A 146 5.65 -10.62 -8.13
C ILE A 146 5.47 -11.52 -9.34
N THR A 147 4.22 -11.74 -9.74
CA THR A 147 3.85 -12.48 -10.95
C THR A 147 3.20 -11.53 -11.93
N ILE A 148 3.60 -11.64 -13.18
CA ILE A 148 2.99 -10.97 -14.33
C ILE A 148 2.38 -12.04 -15.20
N GLY A 149 1.10 -11.91 -15.53
CA GLY A 149 0.37 -12.84 -16.38
C GLY A 149 -0.34 -12.15 -17.52
N THR A 150 -0.65 -12.91 -18.58
CA THR A 150 -1.57 -12.44 -19.63
C THR A 150 -3.00 -12.33 -19.08
N LYS A 151 -3.93 -11.76 -19.86
CA LYS A 151 -5.36 -11.62 -19.47
C LYS A 151 -6.22 -12.82 -19.88
N ASP A 152 -5.60 -13.88 -20.35
CA ASP A 152 -6.29 -15.10 -20.78
C ASP A 152 -6.89 -15.84 -19.58
N PHE A 153 -7.88 -16.68 -19.83
CA PHE A 153 -8.50 -17.53 -18.80
C PHE A 153 -7.49 -18.49 -18.15
N TYR A 154 -6.52 -18.96 -18.95
CA TYR A 154 -5.33 -19.66 -18.50
C TYR A 154 -4.12 -18.82 -18.87
N PRO A 155 -3.68 -17.91 -17.99
CA PRO A 155 -2.63 -16.96 -18.33
C PRO A 155 -1.27 -17.64 -18.45
N ASP A 156 -0.47 -17.15 -19.40
CA ASP A 156 0.97 -17.36 -19.36
C ASP A 156 1.56 -16.44 -18.29
N GLU A 157 2.30 -17.01 -17.35
CA GLU A 157 2.79 -16.30 -16.17
C GLU A 157 4.31 -16.32 -16.07
N THR A 158 4.86 -15.19 -15.65
CA THR A 158 6.27 -15.06 -15.27
C THR A 158 6.32 -14.56 -13.83
N THR A 159 7.02 -15.29 -12.96
CA THR A 159 7.18 -14.95 -11.56
C THR A 159 8.63 -14.62 -11.23
N TRP A 160 8.85 -13.45 -10.66
CA TRP A 160 10.08 -13.13 -9.95
C TRP A 160 9.87 -13.33 -8.45
N LYS A 161 10.88 -13.90 -7.78
CA LYS A 161 10.87 -14.12 -6.34
C LYS A 161 12.14 -13.55 -5.72
N ASP A 162 12.00 -12.88 -4.58
CA ASP A 162 13.16 -12.45 -3.79
C ASP A 162 13.95 -13.67 -3.30
N THR A 163 15.23 -13.70 -3.63
CA THR A 163 16.18 -14.77 -3.27
C THR A 163 17.29 -14.28 -2.35
N THR A 164 17.20 -13.08 -1.80
CA THR A 164 18.20 -12.49 -0.92
C THR A 164 18.29 -13.18 0.45
N GLY A 165 17.26 -13.92 0.84
CA GLY A 165 17.13 -14.52 2.16
C GLY A 165 16.58 -13.57 3.22
N ILE A 166 16.37 -12.30 2.90
CA ILE A 166 15.75 -11.30 3.79
C ILE A 166 14.25 -11.63 3.91
N GLN A 167 13.74 -11.75 5.13
CA GLN A 167 12.36 -12.18 5.37
C GLN A 167 11.63 -11.25 6.35
N GLY A 168 10.30 -11.16 6.18
CA GLY A 168 9.46 -10.41 7.10
C GLY A 168 9.96 -8.99 7.33
N HIS A 169 10.04 -8.57 8.58
CA HIS A 169 10.49 -7.23 8.97
C HIS A 169 11.98 -6.95 8.76
N GLU A 170 12.80 -7.95 8.45
CA GLU A 170 14.18 -7.70 8.00
C GLU A 170 14.21 -6.86 6.72
N GLY A 171 13.12 -6.89 5.92
CA GLY A 171 12.92 -6.04 4.75
C GLY A 171 12.95 -4.52 5.03
N LEU A 172 12.85 -4.09 6.29
CA LEU A 172 13.11 -2.70 6.69
C LEU A 172 14.53 -2.23 6.33
N ALA A 173 15.48 -3.15 6.17
CA ALA A 173 16.83 -2.83 5.72
C ALA A 173 16.86 -2.17 4.34
N TYR A 174 15.96 -2.53 3.43
CA TYR A 174 15.86 -1.89 2.12
C TYR A 174 15.58 -0.38 2.24
N GLN A 175 14.59 -0.01 3.06
CA GLN A 175 14.28 1.39 3.30
C GLN A 175 15.46 2.15 3.92
N ALA A 176 16.16 1.55 4.88
CA ALA A 176 17.33 2.16 5.52
C ALA A 176 18.46 2.40 4.50
N THR A 177 18.67 1.47 3.57
CA THR A 177 19.64 1.63 2.47
C THR A 177 19.26 2.77 1.55
N TRP A 178 18.02 2.83 1.09
CA TRP A 178 17.51 3.92 0.26
C TRP A 178 17.59 5.27 0.98
N PHE A 179 17.29 5.31 2.28
CA PHE A 179 17.44 6.53 3.07
C PHE A 179 18.87 7.02 3.07
N ALA A 180 19.85 6.14 3.32
CA ALA A 180 21.28 6.50 3.32
C ALA A 180 21.73 7.03 1.94
N ASP A 181 21.28 6.39 0.86
CA ASP A 181 21.54 6.82 -0.51
C ASP A 181 20.97 8.21 -0.80
N TYR A 182 19.75 8.50 -0.40
CA TYR A 182 19.12 9.80 -0.60
C TYR A 182 19.82 10.90 0.20
N VAL A 183 20.26 10.60 1.43
CA VAL A 183 21.11 11.53 2.20
C VAL A 183 22.42 11.81 1.48
N ALA A 184 23.08 10.78 0.95
CA ALA A 184 24.33 10.95 0.19
C ALA A 184 24.15 11.78 -1.09
N GLN A 185 22.98 11.73 -1.71
CA GLN A 185 22.60 12.54 -2.87
C GLN A 185 22.15 13.97 -2.50
N GLY A 186 22.03 14.31 -1.22
CA GLY A 186 21.55 15.61 -0.75
C GLY A 186 20.05 15.85 -0.99
N LEU A 187 19.26 14.79 -1.12
CA LEU A 187 17.82 14.91 -1.31
C LEU A 187 17.13 15.34 -0.01
N VAL A 188 16.02 16.05 -0.13
CA VAL A 188 15.22 16.54 1.00
C VAL A 188 13.92 15.75 1.20
N GLU A 189 13.55 14.91 0.24
CA GLU A 189 12.45 13.96 0.29
C GLU A 189 12.72 12.76 -0.61
N SER A 190 11.96 11.67 -0.44
CA SER A 190 12.05 10.48 -1.28
C SER A 190 11.46 10.73 -2.68
N PRO A 191 12.19 10.45 -3.77
CA PRO A 191 11.64 10.55 -5.12
C PRO A 191 10.60 9.46 -5.44
N VAL A 192 10.59 8.34 -4.71
CA VAL A 192 9.63 7.23 -4.94
C VAL A 192 8.43 7.29 -4.02
N HIS A 193 8.44 8.15 -3.02
CA HIS A 193 7.34 8.43 -2.11
C HIS A 193 7.47 9.86 -1.56
N PRO A 194 7.16 10.87 -2.39
CA PRO A 194 7.30 12.28 -2.02
C PRO A 194 6.30 12.66 -0.93
N HIS A 195 6.56 13.78 -0.24
CA HIS A 195 5.70 14.26 0.84
C HIS A 195 4.24 14.49 0.39
N GLU A 196 4.04 14.84 -0.87
CA GLU A 196 2.70 15.02 -1.45
C GLU A 196 1.89 13.72 -1.41
N ASP A 197 2.49 12.61 -1.78
CA ASP A 197 1.87 11.29 -1.74
C ASP A 197 1.51 10.87 -0.31
N VAL A 198 2.41 11.15 0.64
CA VAL A 198 2.15 10.88 2.07
C VAL A 198 0.92 11.64 2.56
N VAL A 199 0.86 12.93 2.28
CA VAL A 199 -0.26 13.79 2.68
C VAL A 199 -1.55 13.36 1.99
N ALA A 200 -1.49 12.99 0.70
CA ALA A 200 -2.66 12.52 -0.05
C ALA A 200 -3.20 11.22 0.54
N THR A 201 -2.33 10.25 0.85
CA THR A 201 -2.76 8.99 1.50
C THR A 201 -3.42 9.25 2.85
N LEU A 202 -2.85 10.14 3.69
CA LEU A 202 -3.44 10.47 4.99
C LEU A 202 -4.83 11.14 4.85
N ARG A 203 -5.04 11.99 3.85
CA ARG A 203 -6.36 12.57 3.56
C ARG A 203 -7.38 11.51 3.17
N VAL A 204 -7.00 10.56 2.32
CA VAL A 204 -7.87 9.41 1.98
C VAL A 204 -8.25 8.63 3.24
N MET A 205 -7.30 8.43 4.18
CA MET A 205 -7.60 7.76 5.45
C MET A 205 -8.57 8.55 6.32
N GLU A 206 -8.41 9.87 6.39
CA GLU A 206 -9.35 10.75 7.11
C GLU A 206 -10.76 10.63 6.53
N GLU A 207 -10.92 10.72 5.21
CA GLU A 207 -12.22 10.59 4.53
C GLU A 207 -12.85 9.19 4.76
N ILE A 208 -12.05 8.12 4.77
CA ILE A 208 -12.53 6.77 5.11
C ILE A 208 -13.12 6.75 6.54
N LEU A 209 -12.41 7.31 7.52
CA LEU A 209 -12.87 7.34 8.91
C LEU A 209 -14.11 8.20 9.10
N GLU A 210 -14.19 9.35 8.44
CA GLU A 210 -15.37 10.22 8.46
C GLU A 210 -16.61 9.52 7.91
N SER A 211 -16.47 8.76 6.82
CA SER A 211 -17.57 8.03 6.20
C SER A 211 -18.15 6.92 7.09
N LEU A 212 -17.31 6.31 7.96
CA LEU A 212 -17.75 5.30 8.93
C LEU A 212 -18.56 5.89 10.09
N SER A 213 -18.29 7.14 10.44
CA SER A 213 -18.96 7.81 11.56
C SER A 213 -20.39 8.25 11.24
N THR A 214 -20.79 8.20 9.98
CA THR A 214 -22.10 8.64 9.46
C THR A 214 -23.06 7.47 9.23
N THR A 215 -22.68 6.24 9.47
CA THR A 215 -23.49 5.02 9.31
C THR A 215 -23.84 4.41 10.64
#